data_a5520aaf8e3b03ad0941935ea4c4ad11
#
_entry.id   a5520aaf8e3b03ad0941935ea4c4ad11
#
_cell.length_a   1.000
_cell.length_b   1.000
_cell.length_c   1.000
_cell.angle_alpha   90.00
_cell.angle_beta   90.00
_cell.angle_gamma   90.00
#
_symmetry.space_group_name_H-M   'P 1'
#
loop_
_entity.id
_entity.type
_entity.pdbx_description
1 polymer ?
#
loop_
_entity_poly.entity_id
_entity_poly.type
_entity_poly.pdbx_seq_one_letter_code
_entity_poly.pdbx_strand_id
1 'polypeptide(L)'
;LWAAEQALAATGAIVICALGAQGKPLDLKASRRLLLFAERYSSRCLLLMPESGPSAAWTRWRITPAESNADPDELGLPAFRAEHTRNRGGSFGSSFIVDWNAHERCFAERALARDLSAAHQDGQADPFRARTG
;
A
#
# COMPACT_ATOMS: atom_id res chain seq x y z
N LEU A 1 -0.68 -22.70 -3.70
CA LEU A 1 0.25 -22.09 -4.67
C LEU A 1 0.03 -22.62 -6.08
N TRP A 2 -0.03 -23.95 -6.27
CA TRP A 2 -0.26 -24.57 -7.58
C TRP A 2 -1.49 -24.03 -8.32
N ALA A 3 -2.63 -23.90 -7.63
CA ALA A 3 -3.85 -23.35 -8.20
C ALA A 3 -3.68 -21.92 -8.73
N ALA A 4 -2.93 -21.08 -8.00
CA ALA A 4 -2.63 -19.72 -8.44
C ALA A 4 -1.74 -19.69 -9.70
N GLU A 5 -0.76 -20.59 -9.79
CA GLU A 5 0.08 -20.73 -10.97
C GLU A 5 -0.75 -21.17 -12.19
N GLN A 6 -1.66 -22.13 -12.03
CA GLN A 6 -2.57 -22.53 -13.09
C GLN A 6 -3.51 -21.41 -13.53
N ALA A 7 -4.06 -20.66 -12.59
CA ALA A 7 -4.90 -19.51 -12.91
C ALA A 7 -4.13 -18.41 -13.66
N LEU A 8 -2.87 -18.15 -13.29
CA LEU A 8 -2.01 -17.18 -13.96
C LEU A 8 -1.62 -17.61 -15.39
N ALA A 9 -1.70 -18.89 -15.72
CA ALA A 9 -1.43 -19.39 -17.07
C ALA A 9 -2.50 -18.96 -18.10
N ALA A 10 -3.66 -18.46 -17.66
CA ALA A 10 -4.62 -17.83 -18.55
C ALA A 10 -4.13 -16.41 -18.89
N THR A 11 -3.83 -16.18 -20.17
CA THR A 11 -3.29 -14.90 -20.66
C THR A 11 -4.18 -13.72 -20.28
N GLY A 12 -3.58 -12.68 -19.68
CA GLY A 12 -4.30 -11.48 -19.26
C GLY A 12 -5.14 -11.66 -17.99
N ALA A 13 -5.04 -12.78 -17.28
CA ALA A 13 -5.80 -13.03 -16.06
C ALA A 13 -5.40 -12.06 -14.92
N ILE A 14 -6.38 -11.76 -14.07
CA ILE A 14 -6.14 -11.11 -12.77
C ILE A 14 -6.46 -12.14 -11.70
N VAL A 15 -5.44 -12.54 -10.95
CA VAL A 15 -5.55 -13.58 -9.91
C VAL A 15 -5.37 -12.92 -8.54
N ILE A 16 -6.36 -13.09 -7.67
CA ILE A 16 -6.30 -12.63 -6.28
C ILE A 16 -6.08 -13.84 -5.38
N CYS A 17 -4.96 -13.87 -4.68
CA CYS A 17 -4.60 -14.92 -3.74
C CYS A 17 -4.69 -14.38 -2.31
N ALA A 18 -5.67 -14.81 -1.55
CA ALA A 18 -5.76 -14.56 -0.12
C ALA A 18 -5.04 -15.69 0.64
N LEU A 19 -3.98 -15.33 1.37
CA LEU A 19 -3.20 -16.25 2.18
C LEU A 19 -3.67 -16.12 3.64
N GLY A 20 -4.26 -17.18 4.17
CA GLY A 20 -4.73 -17.19 5.56
C GLY A 20 -3.58 -17.19 6.57
N ALA A 21 -3.84 -16.67 7.78
CA ALA A 21 -2.87 -16.63 8.88
C ALA A 21 -2.44 -18.03 9.35
N GLN A 22 -3.25 -19.04 9.11
CA GLN A 22 -3.00 -20.43 9.53
C GLN A 22 -2.19 -21.24 8.51
N GLY A 23 -1.89 -20.67 7.35
CA GLY A 23 -1.15 -21.34 6.30
C GLY A 23 0.36 -21.18 6.43
N LYS A 24 1.11 -22.02 5.67
CA LYS A 24 2.56 -21.83 5.54
C LYS A 24 2.82 -20.43 4.92
N PRO A 25 3.67 -19.61 5.54
CA PRO A 25 3.99 -18.29 5.00
C PRO A 25 4.56 -18.43 3.58
N LEU A 26 4.20 -17.49 2.72
CA LEU A 26 4.74 -17.43 1.37
C LEU A 26 6.22 -17.06 1.44
N ASP A 27 7.09 -17.94 0.99
CA ASP A 27 8.51 -17.67 0.90
C ASP A 27 8.88 -16.87 -0.37
N LEU A 28 10.12 -16.39 -0.40
CA LEU A 28 10.64 -15.63 -1.54
C LEU A 28 10.66 -16.45 -2.82
N LYS A 29 10.94 -17.77 -2.74
CA LYS A 29 11.01 -18.67 -3.89
C LYS A 29 9.61 -18.85 -4.51
N ALA A 30 8.61 -19.06 -3.67
CA ALA A 30 7.23 -19.22 -4.10
C ALA A 30 6.67 -17.93 -4.73
N SER A 31 6.92 -16.78 -4.11
CA SER A 31 6.48 -15.49 -4.66
C SER A 31 7.19 -15.14 -5.97
N ARG A 32 8.48 -15.54 -6.13
CA ARG A 32 9.20 -15.38 -7.39
C ARG A 32 8.62 -16.23 -8.51
N ARG A 33 8.18 -17.46 -8.19
CA ARG A 33 7.50 -18.30 -9.18
C ARG A 33 6.21 -17.66 -9.68
N LEU A 34 5.36 -17.15 -8.79
CA LEU A 34 4.15 -16.43 -9.18
C LEU A 34 4.45 -15.21 -10.06
N LEU A 35 5.50 -14.45 -9.74
CA LEU A 35 5.94 -13.32 -10.55
C LEU A 35 6.30 -13.76 -11.97
N LEU A 36 7.12 -14.81 -12.11
CA LEU A 36 7.53 -15.33 -13.42
C LEU A 36 6.36 -15.86 -14.24
N PHE A 37 5.35 -16.48 -13.61
CA PHE A 37 4.12 -16.89 -14.28
C PHE A 37 3.33 -15.67 -14.76
N ALA A 38 3.16 -14.66 -13.89
CA ALA A 38 2.45 -13.44 -14.24
C ALA A 38 3.11 -12.73 -15.44
N GLU A 39 4.44 -12.62 -15.44
CA GLU A 39 5.21 -12.03 -16.54
C GLU A 39 5.07 -12.84 -17.84
N ARG A 40 5.23 -14.16 -17.75
CA ARG A 40 5.16 -15.05 -18.91
C ARG A 40 3.83 -15.01 -19.64
N TYR A 41 2.73 -14.90 -18.91
CA TYR A 41 1.37 -14.94 -19.47
C TYR A 41 0.71 -13.55 -19.50
N SER A 42 1.47 -12.48 -19.28
CA SER A 42 0.93 -11.12 -19.23
C SER A 42 -0.26 -10.97 -18.27
N SER A 43 -0.23 -11.74 -17.18
CA SER A 43 -1.25 -11.79 -16.14
C SER A 43 -0.85 -10.96 -14.92
N ARG A 44 -1.76 -10.74 -14.00
CA ARG A 44 -1.51 -9.99 -12.76
C ARG A 44 -1.86 -10.83 -11.55
N CYS A 45 -1.02 -10.78 -10.52
CA CYS A 45 -1.23 -11.47 -9.26
C CYS A 45 -1.28 -10.45 -8.11
N LEU A 46 -2.40 -10.44 -7.38
CA LEU A 46 -2.55 -9.69 -6.14
C LEU A 46 -2.49 -10.66 -4.97
N LEU A 47 -1.50 -10.48 -4.09
CA LEU A 47 -1.33 -11.30 -2.89
C LEU A 47 -1.87 -10.54 -1.68
N LEU A 48 -2.90 -11.08 -1.03
CA LEU A 48 -3.41 -10.59 0.24
C LEU A 48 -2.78 -11.42 1.36
N MET A 49 -1.94 -10.79 2.17
CA MET A 49 -1.16 -11.45 3.21
C MET A 49 -1.44 -10.79 4.55
N PRO A 50 -1.66 -11.56 5.64
CA PRO A 50 -1.89 -11.00 6.97
C PRO A 50 -0.65 -10.32 7.54
N GLU A 51 0.54 -10.76 7.14
CA GLU A 51 1.81 -10.25 7.61
C GLU A 51 2.77 -9.95 6.46
N SER A 52 3.68 -8.99 6.68
CA SER A 52 4.72 -8.67 5.73
C SER A 52 5.87 -9.66 5.85
N GLY A 53 6.08 -10.44 4.80
CA GLY A 53 7.22 -11.34 4.64
C GLY A 53 8.06 -10.98 3.41
N PRO A 54 9.20 -11.65 3.20
CA PRO A 54 9.99 -11.48 1.98
C PRO A 54 9.16 -11.93 0.78
N SER A 55 9.05 -11.07 -0.25
CA SER A 55 8.36 -11.43 -1.49
C SER A 55 9.03 -10.81 -2.70
N ALA A 56 8.83 -11.43 -3.85
CA ALA A 56 9.31 -10.96 -5.14
C ALA A 56 8.37 -9.94 -5.82
N ALA A 57 7.28 -9.55 -5.16
CA ALA A 57 6.30 -8.60 -5.71
C ALA A 57 6.95 -7.29 -6.16
N TRP A 58 6.44 -6.71 -7.24
CA TRP A 58 6.87 -5.41 -7.76
C TRP A 58 6.54 -4.29 -6.81
N THR A 59 5.29 -4.28 -6.32
CA THR A 59 4.78 -3.28 -5.39
C THR A 59 4.31 -3.93 -4.12
N ARG A 60 4.34 -3.20 -3.01
CA ARG A 60 3.78 -3.63 -1.74
C ARG A 60 3.05 -2.49 -1.09
N TRP A 61 1.87 -2.80 -0.61
CA TRP A 61 1.03 -1.91 0.15
C TRP A 61 0.74 -2.49 1.53
N ARG A 62 0.78 -1.64 2.54
CA ARG A 62 0.27 -1.95 3.87
C ARG A 62 -1.06 -1.26 4.03
N ILE A 63 -2.07 -2.03 4.39
CA ILE A 63 -3.41 -1.51 4.66
C ILE A 63 -3.69 -1.67 6.14
N THR A 64 -4.02 -0.58 6.82
CA THR A 64 -4.39 -0.56 8.23
C THR A 64 -5.68 0.23 8.43
N PRO A 65 -6.49 -0.08 9.45
CA PRO A 65 -7.61 0.77 9.81
C PRO A 65 -7.15 2.20 10.10
N ALA A 66 -7.97 3.17 9.77
CA ALA A 66 -7.78 4.57 10.09
C ALA A 66 -9.03 5.11 10.80
N GLU A 67 -8.88 6.24 11.49
CA GLU A 67 -10.00 6.91 12.12
C GLU A 67 -11.01 7.37 11.08
N SER A 68 -12.28 7.13 11.37
CA SER A 68 -13.40 7.63 10.57
C SER A 68 -13.49 9.15 10.68
N ASN A 69 -13.90 9.80 9.61
CA ASN A 69 -14.16 11.25 9.59
C ASN A 69 -15.65 11.49 9.86
N ALA A 70 -16.07 11.24 11.10
CA ALA A 70 -17.43 11.46 11.55
C ALA A 70 -17.43 12.29 12.84
N ASP A 71 -18.54 12.93 13.13
CA ASP A 71 -18.76 13.54 14.43
C ASP A 71 -18.71 12.48 15.54
N PRO A 72 -18.35 12.86 16.79
CA PRO A 72 -18.15 11.90 17.89
C PRO A 72 -19.33 10.98 18.18
N ASP A 73 -20.53 11.41 17.82
CA ASP A 73 -21.79 10.68 18.07
C ASP A 73 -22.29 9.91 16.83
N GLU A 74 -21.53 9.93 15.71
CA GLU A 74 -21.92 9.24 14.48
C GLU A 74 -20.95 8.14 14.08
N LEU A 75 -21.48 7.04 13.52
CA LEU A 75 -20.69 6.02 12.86
C LEU A 75 -20.34 6.50 11.44
N GLY A 76 -19.11 6.98 11.26
CA GLY A 76 -18.63 7.37 9.94
C GLY A 76 -18.33 6.20 9.01
N LEU A 77 -17.94 6.52 7.80
CA LEU A 77 -17.52 5.52 6.82
C LEU A 77 -16.26 4.78 7.30
N PRO A 78 -16.16 3.46 7.07
CA PRO A 78 -14.94 2.73 7.34
C PRO A 78 -13.75 3.36 6.59
N ALA A 79 -12.69 3.68 7.32
CA ALA A 79 -11.51 4.34 6.78
C ALA A 79 -10.28 3.43 6.89
N PHE A 80 -9.41 3.52 5.91
CA PHE A 80 -8.18 2.74 5.85
C PHE A 80 -7.02 3.62 5.44
N ARG A 81 -5.87 3.37 6.05
CA ARG A 81 -4.59 3.92 5.61
C ARG A 81 -3.92 2.94 4.67
N ALA A 82 -3.62 3.39 3.47
CA ALA A 82 -2.88 2.63 2.46
C ALA A 82 -1.46 3.22 2.33
N GLU A 83 -0.46 2.48 2.74
CA GLU A 83 0.95 2.87 2.67
C GLU A 83 1.67 2.10 1.59
N HIS A 84 2.26 2.81 0.64
CA HIS A 84 3.09 2.22 -0.40
C HIS A 84 4.49 1.95 0.14
N THR A 85 4.74 0.73 0.61
CA THR A 85 5.97 0.36 1.34
C THR A 85 7.09 -0.14 0.43
N ARG A 86 6.78 -0.48 -0.83
CA ARG A 86 7.78 -0.92 -1.81
C ARG A 86 7.32 -0.70 -3.24
N ASN A 87 8.25 -0.26 -4.08
CA ASN A 87 8.09 -0.21 -5.54
C ASN A 87 9.44 -0.49 -6.20
N ARG A 88 9.49 -1.48 -7.08
CA ARG A 88 10.71 -1.78 -7.85
C ARG A 88 10.89 -0.87 -9.05
N GLY A 89 9.82 -0.27 -9.54
CA GLY A 89 9.82 0.56 -10.75
C GLY A 89 9.87 2.07 -10.50
N GLY A 90 10.00 2.52 -9.25
CA GLY A 90 10.00 3.95 -8.96
C GLY A 90 9.97 4.30 -7.48
N SER A 91 9.47 5.49 -7.15
CA SER A 91 9.36 5.98 -5.79
C SER A 91 8.33 5.18 -4.97
N PHE A 92 8.52 5.16 -3.67
CA PHE A 92 7.62 4.58 -2.68
C PHE A 92 7.59 5.49 -1.43
N GLY A 93 6.76 5.16 -0.45
CA GLY A 93 6.62 5.94 0.78
C GLY A 93 5.39 6.86 0.78
N SER A 94 4.59 6.86 -0.29
CA SER A 94 3.30 7.56 -0.27
C SER A 94 2.33 6.86 0.67
N SER A 95 1.51 7.65 1.36
CA SER A 95 0.44 7.18 2.23
C SER A 95 -0.84 7.94 1.92
N PHE A 96 -1.93 7.22 1.84
CA PHE A 96 -3.26 7.75 1.56
C PHE A 96 -4.23 7.27 2.64
N ILE A 97 -5.21 8.09 2.97
CA ILE A 97 -6.39 7.64 3.71
C ILE A 97 -7.53 7.52 2.71
N VAL A 98 -8.19 6.39 2.72
CA VAL A 98 -9.34 6.11 1.86
C VAL A 98 -10.54 5.74 2.71
N ASP A 99 -11.69 6.30 2.37
CA ASP A 99 -12.99 6.01 2.98
C ASP A 99 -13.75 5.02 2.08
N TRP A 100 -14.34 4.00 2.68
CA TRP A 100 -15.16 3.03 1.96
C TRP A 100 -16.62 3.45 1.97
N ASN A 101 -17.18 3.76 0.82
CA ASN A 101 -18.60 3.97 0.64
C ASN A 101 -19.29 2.66 0.22
N ALA A 102 -19.96 2.01 1.16
CA ALA A 102 -20.63 0.74 0.91
C ALA A 102 -21.82 0.87 -0.05
N HIS A 103 -22.48 2.03 -0.11
CA HIS A 103 -23.61 2.28 -0.99
C HIS A 103 -23.16 2.38 -2.46
N GLU A 104 -22.09 3.13 -2.69
CA GLU A 104 -21.52 3.32 -4.01
C GLU A 104 -20.51 2.23 -4.40
N ARG A 105 -20.13 1.37 -3.44
CA ARG A 105 -19.12 0.31 -3.58
C ARG A 105 -17.79 0.84 -4.14
N CYS A 106 -17.38 1.99 -3.64
CA CYS A 106 -16.10 2.61 -4.06
C CYS A 106 -15.31 3.13 -2.87
N PHE A 107 -14.02 3.33 -3.10
CA PHE A 107 -13.15 4.06 -2.20
C PHE A 107 -13.03 5.49 -2.69
N ALA A 108 -13.09 6.44 -1.75
CA ALA A 108 -12.76 7.83 -1.98
C ALA A 108 -11.49 8.18 -1.21
N GLU A 109 -10.54 8.83 -1.88
CA GLU A 109 -9.35 9.34 -1.21
C GLU A 109 -9.75 10.55 -0.35
N ARG A 110 -9.40 10.47 0.94
CA ARG A 110 -9.57 11.60 1.85
C ARG A 110 -8.47 12.61 1.58
N ALA A 111 -8.82 13.83 1.23
CA ALA A 111 -7.85 14.92 1.17
C ALA A 111 -7.21 15.06 2.55
N LEU A 112 -5.95 14.69 2.68
CA LEU A 112 -5.17 14.99 3.87
C LEU A 112 -5.10 16.52 3.96
N ALA A 113 -5.63 17.09 5.03
CA ALA A 113 -5.26 18.45 5.40
C ALA A 113 -3.74 18.45 5.44
N ARG A 114 -3.09 19.19 4.52
CA ARG A 114 -1.64 19.35 4.52
C ARG A 114 -1.27 19.79 5.91
N ASP A 115 -0.48 18.99 6.59
CA ASP A 115 0.13 19.38 7.85
C ASP A 115 0.96 20.64 7.60
N LEU A 116 0.38 21.81 7.90
CA LEU A 116 1.06 23.10 7.82
C LEU A 116 2.21 23.21 8.85
N SER A 117 2.41 22.18 9.66
CA SER A 117 3.50 22.08 10.62
C SER A 117 4.88 21.87 9.99
N ALA A 118 4.98 21.39 8.75
CA ALA A 118 6.28 21.23 8.10
C ALA A 118 6.86 22.51 7.50
N ALA A 119 6.07 23.57 7.39
CA ALA A 119 6.51 24.84 6.79
C ALA A 119 7.14 25.82 7.78
N HIS A 120 7.26 25.49 9.07
CA HIS A 120 7.75 26.44 10.10
C HIS A 120 9.19 26.16 10.58
N GLN A 121 9.94 25.28 9.92
CA GLN A 121 11.33 24.98 10.31
C GLN A 121 12.41 25.53 9.38
N ASP A 122 12.06 26.16 8.26
CA ASP A 122 13.06 26.75 7.35
C ASP A 122 13.27 28.26 7.53
N GLY A 123 12.84 28.84 8.64
CA GLY A 123 12.93 30.28 8.94
C GLY A 123 13.87 30.68 10.05
N GLN A 124 14.75 29.81 10.54
CA GLN A 124 15.74 30.22 11.55
C GLN A 124 17.03 30.66 10.86
N ALA A 125 17.04 31.92 10.46
CA ALA A 125 18.25 32.63 10.05
C ALA A 125 19.27 32.58 11.18
N ASP A 126 20.46 32.09 10.87
CA ASP A 126 21.63 32.08 11.73
C ASP A 126 22.07 33.51 12.05
N PRO A 127 21.98 34.01 13.34
CA PRO A 127 22.35 35.36 13.69
C PRO A 127 23.87 35.58 13.82
N PHE A 128 24.73 34.66 13.39
CA PHE A 128 26.18 34.69 13.65
C PHE A 128 27.05 35.05 12.45
N ARG A 129 26.50 35.64 11.37
CA ARG A 129 27.31 36.02 10.22
C ARG A 129 27.35 37.54 9.98
N ALA A 130 27.76 38.26 11.00
CA ALA A 130 28.15 39.69 10.86
C ALA A 130 29.16 40.05 11.93
N ARG A 131 30.45 39.72 11.75
CA ARG A 131 31.61 40.45 12.29
C ARG A 131 32.91 39.80 11.83
N THR A 132 33.47 40.36 10.77
CA THR A 132 34.92 40.58 10.55
C THR A 132 35.03 41.18 9.15
N GLY A 133 35.50 42.37 9.16
CA GLY A 133 36.59 42.99 8.59
C GLY A 133 36.34 44.32 8.08
#